data_c90effc1bc5fe5540c35637972d69a02
#
_entry.id   c90effc1bc5fe5540c35637972d69a02
#
_cell.length_a   1.000
_cell.length_b   1.000
_cell.length_c   1.000
_cell.angle_alpha   90.00
_cell.angle_beta   90.00
_cell.angle_gamma   90.00
#
_symmetry.space_group_name_H-M   'P 1'
#
loop_
_entity.id
_entity.type
_entity.pdbx_description
1 polymer ?
#
loop_
_entity_poly.entity_id
_entity_poly.type
_entity_poly.pdbx_seq_one_letter_code
_entity_poly.pdbx_strand_id
1 'polypeptide(L)'
;MDRHIKALEILHEGTVIPAIPLVLNSERKFNEQGQRTLIRYYLHAGVGGLAIGVHTTQFEIRDPKIGLFEPLLKIAAEEIDAFEKKTDKVIVRIAGACGPVAQAVLESKTAQDLGYDAVLLSPGGLNNLSENEMIERTKYVAALMPVIGFYLQPAVGGRRFSFDYWKAIADLDNVVAFKAAPF
;
A
#
# COMPACT_ATOMS: atom_id res chain seq x y z
N MET A 1 -6.57 -8.23 -22.10
CA MET A 1 -7.16 -8.12 -20.74
C MET A 1 -6.52 -6.90 -20.08
N ASP A 2 -7.30 -6.08 -19.39
CA ASP A 2 -6.79 -4.92 -18.68
C ASP A 2 -5.73 -5.36 -17.66
N ARG A 3 -4.59 -4.65 -17.59
CA ARG A 3 -3.49 -4.93 -16.65
C ARG A 3 -3.99 -4.97 -15.20
N HIS A 4 -4.87 -4.04 -14.86
CA HIS A 4 -5.43 -3.90 -13.51
C HIS A 4 -6.28 -5.13 -13.12
N ILE A 5 -7.15 -5.61 -14.02
CA ILE A 5 -7.94 -6.81 -13.80
C ILE A 5 -7.02 -8.00 -13.55
N LYS A 6 -5.97 -8.18 -14.37
CA LYS A 6 -5.00 -9.25 -14.20
C LYS A 6 -4.22 -9.16 -12.87
N ALA A 7 -3.90 -7.96 -12.41
CA ALA A 7 -3.25 -7.75 -11.12
C ALA A 7 -4.16 -8.19 -9.95
N LEU A 8 -5.46 -7.88 -10.00
CA LEU A 8 -6.42 -8.32 -9.00
C LEU A 8 -6.64 -9.85 -9.05
N GLU A 9 -6.65 -10.47 -10.22
CA GLU A 9 -6.69 -11.93 -10.35
C GLU A 9 -5.47 -12.57 -9.65
N ILE A 10 -4.25 -12.07 -9.91
CA ILE A 10 -3.02 -12.53 -9.24
C ILE A 10 -3.11 -12.38 -7.72
N LEU A 11 -3.69 -11.26 -7.25
CA LEU A 11 -3.90 -11.05 -5.83
C LEU A 11 -4.86 -12.09 -5.23
N HIS A 12 -5.94 -12.43 -5.92
CA HIS A 12 -6.92 -13.42 -5.48
C HIS A 12 -6.39 -14.86 -5.56
N GLU A 13 -5.59 -15.19 -6.54
CA GLU A 13 -4.93 -16.50 -6.65
C GLU A 13 -3.87 -16.70 -5.57
N GLY A 14 -3.37 -15.62 -5.00
CA GLY A 14 -2.34 -15.61 -3.98
C GLY A 14 -0.93 -15.50 -4.55
N THR A 15 -0.14 -14.62 -3.97
CA THR A 15 1.24 -14.37 -4.39
C THR A 15 2.08 -13.78 -3.25
N VAL A 16 3.40 -13.69 -3.47
CA VAL A 16 4.32 -13.04 -2.52
C VAL A 16 4.43 -11.55 -2.83
N ILE A 17 4.09 -10.72 -1.85
CA ILE A 17 4.10 -9.25 -1.95
C ILE A 17 4.94 -8.66 -0.80
N PRO A 18 6.27 -8.54 -0.96
CA PRO A 18 7.10 -7.93 0.05
C PRO A 18 6.85 -6.42 0.19
N ALA A 19 6.97 -5.95 1.43
CA ALA A 19 7.02 -4.53 1.73
C ALA A 19 8.45 -4.00 1.49
N ILE A 20 8.56 -2.91 0.74
CA ILE A 20 9.86 -2.34 0.35
C ILE A 20 10.39 -1.40 1.43
N PRO A 21 11.59 -1.63 2.00
CA PRO A 21 12.23 -0.68 2.89
C PRO A 21 12.75 0.56 2.15
N LEU A 22 12.90 1.66 2.89
CA LEU A 22 13.49 2.88 2.41
C LEU A 22 15.03 2.75 2.39
N VAL A 23 15.64 3.02 1.25
CA VAL A 23 17.10 2.97 1.10
C VAL A 23 17.70 4.35 1.34
N LEU A 24 18.58 4.43 2.32
CA LEU A 24 19.31 5.65 2.67
C LEU A 24 20.82 5.45 2.45
N ASN A 25 21.54 6.54 2.22
CA ASN A 25 23.00 6.56 2.21
C ASN A 25 23.56 6.66 3.64
N SER A 26 24.90 6.71 3.78
CA SER A 26 25.60 6.84 5.08
C SER A 26 25.26 8.13 5.83
N GLU A 27 24.79 9.17 5.13
CA GLU A 27 24.34 10.44 5.71
C GLU A 27 22.84 10.44 6.06
N ARG A 28 22.16 9.29 5.97
CA ARG A 28 20.71 9.12 6.15
C ARG A 28 19.85 9.92 5.16
N LYS A 29 20.40 10.24 4.00
CA LYS A 29 19.65 10.87 2.91
C LYS A 29 19.13 9.79 1.96
N PHE A 30 18.02 10.04 1.32
CA PHE A 30 17.42 9.12 0.34
C PHE A 30 18.44 8.79 -0.76
N ASN A 31 18.57 7.49 -1.04
CA ASN A 31 19.43 6.96 -2.09
C ASN A 31 18.57 6.37 -3.20
N GLU A 32 18.20 7.18 -4.19
CA GLU A 32 17.33 6.77 -5.29
C GLU A 32 17.91 5.59 -6.07
N GLN A 33 19.20 5.61 -6.40
CA GLN A 33 19.84 4.51 -7.14
C GLN A 33 19.78 3.20 -6.36
N GLY A 34 20.04 3.26 -5.06
CA GLY A 34 19.91 2.11 -4.16
C GLY A 34 18.47 1.61 -4.09
N GLN A 35 17.50 2.53 -4.03
CA GLN A 35 16.07 2.20 -4.01
C GLN A 35 15.64 1.48 -5.30
N ARG A 36 16.03 1.99 -6.46
CA ARG A 36 15.77 1.35 -7.76
C ARG A 36 16.43 -0.03 -7.84
N THR A 37 17.65 -0.16 -7.37
CA THR A 37 18.37 -1.45 -7.33
C THR A 37 17.66 -2.46 -6.45
N LEU A 38 17.17 -2.04 -5.28
CA LEU A 38 16.41 -2.90 -4.37
C LEU A 38 15.10 -3.37 -5.01
N ILE A 39 14.36 -2.49 -5.66
CA ILE A 39 13.11 -2.83 -6.36
C ILE A 39 13.40 -3.87 -7.45
N ARG A 40 14.41 -3.64 -8.29
CA ARG A 40 14.84 -4.59 -9.32
C ARG A 40 15.21 -5.95 -8.74
N TYR A 41 15.90 -5.97 -7.61
CA TYR A 41 16.25 -7.21 -6.92
C TYR A 41 15.01 -8.03 -6.56
N TYR A 42 13.99 -7.41 -5.97
CA TYR A 42 12.74 -8.10 -5.64
C TYR A 42 12.02 -8.61 -6.89
N LEU A 43 11.92 -7.79 -7.94
CA LEU A 43 11.29 -8.18 -9.20
C LEU A 43 11.98 -9.39 -9.84
N HIS A 44 13.32 -9.43 -9.85
CA HIS A 44 14.10 -10.55 -10.38
C HIS A 44 14.06 -11.78 -9.46
N ALA A 45 13.82 -11.61 -8.17
CA ALA A 45 13.60 -12.70 -7.22
C ALA A 45 12.26 -13.43 -7.45
N GLY A 46 11.39 -12.91 -8.32
CA GLY A 46 10.15 -13.59 -8.73
C GLY A 46 8.95 -13.30 -7.85
N VAL A 47 8.92 -12.16 -7.18
CA VAL A 47 7.73 -11.70 -6.44
C VAL A 47 6.57 -11.40 -7.40
N GLY A 48 5.33 -11.64 -6.97
CA GLY A 48 4.15 -11.32 -7.77
C GLY A 48 3.58 -9.93 -7.49
N GLY A 49 4.11 -9.21 -6.50
CA GLY A 49 3.72 -7.83 -6.20
C GLY A 49 4.72 -7.12 -5.30
N LEU A 50 4.54 -5.81 -5.13
CA LEU A 50 5.33 -4.97 -4.23
C LEU A 50 4.42 -4.02 -3.44
N ALA A 51 4.71 -3.84 -2.15
CA ALA A 51 4.00 -2.87 -1.30
C ALA A 51 4.95 -1.72 -0.90
N ILE A 52 4.59 -0.50 -1.29
CA ILE A 52 5.39 0.72 -1.17
C ILE A 52 4.65 1.75 -0.31
N GLY A 53 5.37 2.55 0.47
CA GLY A 53 4.77 3.57 1.33
C GLY A 53 4.03 3.01 2.54
N VAL A 54 4.25 1.72 2.85
CA VAL A 54 3.72 1.03 4.03
C VAL A 54 4.66 1.19 5.23
N HIS A 55 4.37 0.57 6.38
CA HIS A 55 5.15 0.70 7.61
C HIS A 55 6.66 0.46 7.38
N THR A 56 7.02 -0.58 6.66
CA THR A 56 8.43 -0.92 6.37
C THR A 56 9.16 0.19 5.59
N THR A 57 8.45 0.95 4.76
CA THR A 57 9.00 2.07 3.99
C THR A 57 9.20 3.33 4.85
N GLN A 58 8.70 3.35 6.07
CA GLN A 58 8.65 4.46 7.03
C GLN A 58 7.51 5.45 6.75
N PHE A 59 6.74 5.80 7.80
CA PHE A 59 5.62 6.73 7.64
C PHE A 59 6.08 8.18 7.49
N GLU A 60 7.27 8.51 7.99
CA GLU A 60 7.90 9.82 7.94
C GLU A 60 8.15 10.34 6.51
N ILE A 61 8.15 9.46 5.52
CA ILE A 61 8.22 9.87 4.09
C ILE A 61 7.11 10.85 3.68
N ARG A 62 6.04 10.93 4.49
CA ARG A 62 4.88 11.80 4.32
C ARG A 62 5.05 13.18 4.93
N ASP A 63 6.04 13.37 5.79
CA ASP A 63 6.37 14.70 6.33
C ASP A 63 6.68 15.63 5.16
N PRO A 64 6.04 16.82 5.05
CA PRO A 64 6.31 17.77 3.99
C PRO A 64 7.79 18.20 3.87
N LYS A 65 8.54 18.13 4.98
CA LYS A 65 9.99 18.41 4.99
C LYS A 65 10.81 17.30 4.33
N ILE A 66 10.28 16.08 4.28
CA ILE A 66 10.91 14.91 3.67
C ILE A 66 10.39 14.72 2.26
N GLY A 67 9.07 14.77 2.05
CA GLY A 67 8.41 14.81 0.76
C GLY A 67 8.71 13.61 -0.15
N LEU A 68 8.89 12.41 0.41
CA LEU A 68 9.30 11.22 -0.36
C LEU A 68 8.15 10.28 -0.72
N PHE A 69 6.92 10.51 -0.27
CA PHE A 69 5.81 9.58 -0.52
C PHE A 69 5.55 9.39 -2.02
N GLU A 70 5.20 10.45 -2.73
CA GLU A 70 4.95 10.41 -4.17
C GLU A 70 6.20 10.03 -4.99
N PRO A 71 7.40 10.58 -4.73
CA PRO A 71 8.61 10.17 -5.44
C PRO A 71 8.90 8.67 -5.33
N LEU A 72 8.72 8.06 -4.17
CA LEU A 72 8.93 6.62 -3.98
C LEU A 72 7.93 5.77 -4.75
N LEU A 73 6.64 6.14 -4.73
CA LEU A 73 5.61 5.47 -5.51
C LEU A 73 5.94 5.56 -7.01
N LYS A 74 6.34 6.73 -7.49
CA LYS A 74 6.71 6.95 -8.89
C LYS A 74 7.91 6.09 -9.31
N ILE A 75 8.98 6.10 -8.52
CA ILE A 75 10.17 5.27 -8.77
C ILE A 75 9.81 3.78 -8.87
N ALA A 76 8.96 3.30 -7.96
CA ALA A 76 8.54 1.90 -7.98
C ALA A 76 7.67 1.57 -9.21
N ALA A 77 6.74 2.44 -9.57
CA ALA A 77 5.93 2.28 -10.77
C ALA A 77 6.80 2.22 -12.03
N GLU A 78 7.77 3.12 -12.18
CA GLU A 78 8.71 3.14 -13.31
C GLU A 78 9.53 1.84 -13.43
N GLU A 79 10.05 1.31 -12.32
CA GLU A 79 10.83 0.07 -12.32
C GLU A 79 9.95 -1.16 -12.62
N ILE A 80 8.71 -1.17 -12.12
CA ILE A 80 7.74 -2.22 -12.42
C ILE A 80 7.35 -2.17 -13.90
N ASP A 81 7.04 -0.98 -14.45
CA ASP A 81 6.72 -0.82 -15.88
C ASP A 81 7.84 -1.32 -16.79
N ALA A 82 9.09 -0.99 -16.42
CA ALA A 82 10.27 -1.43 -17.17
C ALA A 82 10.46 -2.96 -17.10
N PHE A 83 10.10 -3.59 -15.97
CA PHE A 83 10.18 -5.03 -15.79
C PHE A 83 9.05 -5.75 -16.55
N GLU A 84 7.81 -5.28 -16.42
CA GLU A 84 6.64 -5.83 -17.10
C GLU A 84 6.82 -5.82 -18.63
N LYS A 85 7.34 -4.70 -19.18
CA LYS A 85 7.67 -4.58 -20.61
C LYS A 85 8.66 -5.62 -21.13
N LYS A 86 9.56 -6.09 -20.26
CA LYS A 86 10.62 -7.05 -20.66
C LYS A 86 10.22 -8.50 -20.47
N THR A 87 9.24 -8.77 -19.60
CA THR A 87 8.94 -10.13 -19.13
C THR A 87 7.53 -10.59 -19.43
N ASP A 88 6.67 -9.71 -19.93
CA ASP A 88 5.20 -9.93 -20.12
C ASP A 88 4.48 -10.38 -18.83
N LYS A 89 5.11 -10.18 -17.66
CA LYS A 89 4.53 -10.48 -16.35
C LYS A 89 3.84 -9.24 -15.81
N VAL A 90 2.73 -9.44 -15.12
CA VAL A 90 2.07 -8.39 -14.33
C VAL A 90 2.50 -8.49 -12.89
N ILE A 91 2.86 -7.37 -12.29
CA ILE A 91 3.29 -7.22 -10.89
C ILE A 91 2.24 -6.40 -10.14
N VAL A 92 1.65 -6.96 -9.10
CA VAL A 92 0.66 -6.27 -8.25
C VAL A 92 1.32 -5.09 -7.54
N ARG A 93 0.76 -3.89 -7.70
CA ARG A 93 1.26 -2.64 -7.12
C ARG A 93 0.38 -2.22 -5.95
N ILE A 94 0.91 -2.27 -4.74
CA ILE A 94 0.20 -1.85 -3.54
C ILE A 94 0.85 -0.61 -2.96
N ALA A 95 0.08 0.47 -2.81
CA ALA A 95 0.51 1.66 -2.08
C ALA A 95 -0.02 1.63 -0.64
N GLY A 96 0.75 2.14 0.31
CA GLY A 96 0.24 2.41 1.65
C GLY A 96 -0.59 3.69 1.65
N ALA A 97 -1.73 3.69 2.36
CA ALA A 97 -2.48 4.89 2.69
C ALA A 97 -2.73 4.96 4.20
N CYS A 98 -2.61 6.13 4.81
CA CYS A 98 -2.75 6.31 6.25
C CYS A 98 -3.41 7.66 6.61
N GLY A 99 -3.50 7.93 7.92
CA GLY A 99 -4.07 9.18 8.43
C GLY A 99 -5.59 9.29 8.32
N PRO A 100 -6.15 10.46 8.66
CA PRO A 100 -7.59 10.75 8.56
C PRO A 100 -8.12 10.66 7.13
N VAL A 101 -9.44 10.75 6.94
CA VAL A 101 -10.11 10.64 5.63
C VAL A 101 -9.45 11.48 4.55
N ALA A 102 -9.21 12.77 4.81
CA ALA A 102 -8.64 13.68 3.80
C ALA A 102 -7.25 13.23 3.32
N GLN A 103 -6.38 12.82 4.24
CA GLN A 103 -5.05 12.31 3.90
C GLN A 103 -5.15 10.96 3.16
N ALA A 104 -5.93 10.02 3.68
CA ALA A 104 -6.07 8.70 3.06
C ALA A 104 -6.62 8.79 1.63
N VAL A 105 -7.59 9.67 1.39
CA VAL A 105 -8.15 9.96 0.06
C VAL A 105 -7.10 10.56 -0.87
N LEU A 106 -6.33 11.54 -0.40
CA LEU A 106 -5.26 12.18 -1.19
C LEU A 106 -4.18 11.17 -1.58
N GLU A 107 -3.69 10.36 -0.61
CA GLU A 107 -2.69 9.34 -0.85
C GLU A 107 -3.19 8.25 -1.81
N SER A 108 -4.45 7.85 -1.68
CA SER A 108 -5.08 6.88 -2.59
C SER A 108 -5.22 7.42 -4.00
N LYS A 109 -5.57 8.70 -4.14
CA LYS A 109 -5.63 9.36 -5.45
C LYS A 109 -4.25 9.43 -6.10
N THR A 110 -3.23 9.82 -5.36
CA THR A 110 -1.84 9.80 -5.85
C THR A 110 -1.44 8.39 -6.32
N ALA A 111 -1.79 7.35 -5.55
CA ALA A 111 -1.52 5.97 -5.94
C ALA A 111 -2.28 5.57 -7.22
N GLN A 112 -3.56 5.93 -7.33
CA GLN A 112 -4.38 5.68 -8.53
C GLN A 112 -3.77 6.35 -9.76
N ASP A 113 -3.41 7.63 -9.65
CA ASP A 113 -2.81 8.41 -10.76
C ASP A 113 -1.45 7.83 -11.22
N LEU A 114 -0.73 7.13 -10.34
CA LEU A 114 0.52 6.42 -10.63
C LEU A 114 0.32 4.95 -11.05
N GLY A 115 -0.91 4.51 -11.27
CA GLY A 115 -1.23 3.18 -11.78
C GLY A 115 -1.06 2.04 -10.77
N TYR A 116 -1.28 2.31 -9.47
CA TYR A 116 -1.35 1.28 -8.44
C TYR A 116 -2.67 0.52 -8.47
N ASP A 117 -2.62 -0.76 -8.10
CA ASP A 117 -3.77 -1.67 -8.19
C ASP A 117 -4.64 -1.66 -6.93
N ALA A 118 -4.03 -1.44 -5.78
CA ALA A 118 -4.75 -1.36 -4.50
C ALA A 118 -3.98 -0.50 -3.49
N VAL A 119 -4.68 -0.07 -2.45
CA VAL A 119 -4.06 0.55 -1.28
C VAL A 119 -4.19 -0.33 -0.04
N LEU A 120 -3.11 -0.45 0.72
CA LEU A 120 -3.11 -0.98 2.07
C LEU A 120 -3.48 0.15 3.03
N LEU A 121 -4.71 0.13 3.55
CA LEU A 121 -5.25 1.21 4.36
C LEU A 121 -4.92 1.01 5.84
N SER A 122 -3.90 1.72 6.33
CA SER A 122 -3.44 1.61 7.71
C SER A 122 -4.41 2.24 8.70
N PRO A 123 -4.77 1.55 9.80
CA PRO A 123 -5.54 2.12 10.92
C PRO A 123 -4.65 2.83 11.95
N GLY A 124 -3.32 2.76 11.79
CA GLY A 124 -2.36 3.27 12.78
C GLY A 124 -2.52 4.76 13.06
N GLY A 125 -2.36 5.15 14.34
CA GLY A 125 -2.47 6.54 14.78
C GLY A 125 -3.89 7.11 14.87
N LEU A 126 -4.94 6.31 14.63
CA LEU A 126 -6.34 6.75 14.60
C LEU A 126 -7.17 6.20 15.77
N ASN A 127 -6.54 5.98 16.93
CA ASN A 127 -7.20 5.40 18.10
C ASN A 127 -8.33 6.27 18.69
N ASN A 128 -8.35 7.54 18.35
CA ASN A 128 -9.38 8.50 18.73
C ASN A 128 -10.65 8.45 17.87
N LEU A 129 -10.61 7.76 16.73
CA LEU A 129 -11.79 7.61 15.86
C LEU A 129 -12.64 6.41 16.31
N SER A 130 -13.95 6.55 16.25
CA SER A 130 -14.91 5.45 16.41
C SER A 130 -14.79 4.44 15.24
N GLU A 131 -15.32 3.24 15.43
CA GLU A 131 -15.37 2.24 14.36
C GLU A 131 -16.23 2.72 13.19
N ASN A 132 -17.31 3.44 13.44
CA ASN A 132 -18.13 4.03 12.38
C ASN A 132 -17.36 5.04 11.53
N GLU A 133 -16.56 5.92 12.15
CA GLU A 133 -15.69 6.85 11.43
C GLU A 133 -14.62 6.12 10.62
N MET A 134 -14.10 5.01 11.13
CA MET A 134 -13.15 4.16 10.40
C MET A 134 -13.82 3.43 9.23
N ILE A 135 -15.07 2.99 9.37
CA ILE A 135 -15.85 2.40 8.27
C ILE A 135 -16.10 3.46 7.18
N GLU A 136 -16.56 4.66 7.56
CA GLU A 136 -16.77 5.75 6.60
C GLU A 136 -15.47 6.12 5.88
N ARG A 137 -14.35 6.20 6.60
CA ARG A 137 -13.03 6.41 5.99
C ARG A 137 -12.71 5.35 4.94
N THR A 138 -12.99 4.08 5.22
CA THR A 138 -12.77 2.98 4.28
C THR A 138 -13.67 3.12 3.06
N LYS A 139 -14.93 3.51 3.22
CA LYS A 139 -15.85 3.77 2.09
C LYS A 139 -15.34 4.86 1.16
N TYR A 140 -14.85 5.99 1.71
CA TYR A 140 -14.30 7.07 0.89
C TYR A 140 -13.11 6.61 0.05
N VAL A 141 -12.22 5.79 0.61
CA VAL A 141 -11.07 5.25 -0.13
C VAL A 141 -11.52 4.18 -1.14
N ALA A 142 -12.41 3.27 -0.75
CA ALA A 142 -12.94 2.22 -1.61
C ALA A 142 -13.72 2.76 -2.82
N ALA A 143 -14.29 3.96 -2.71
CA ALA A 143 -14.91 4.64 -3.83
C ALA A 143 -13.92 5.10 -4.92
N LEU A 144 -12.63 5.16 -4.61
CA LEU A 144 -11.57 5.58 -5.54
C LEU A 144 -10.87 4.38 -6.18
N MET A 145 -10.47 3.40 -5.36
CA MET A 145 -9.69 2.26 -5.82
C MET A 145 -9.80 1.08 -4.84
N PRO A 146 -9.38 -0.14 -5.25
CA PRO A 146 -9.39 -1.32 -4.39
C PRO A 146 -8.61 -1.12 -3.08
N VAL A 147 -9.20 -1.60 -1.98
CA VAL A 147 -8.65 -1.47 -0.62
C VAL A 147 -8.26 -2.83 -0.08
N ILE A 148 -7.08 -2.91 0.50
CA ILE A 148 -6.67 -3.98 1.39
C ILE A 148 -6.84 -3.47 2.82
N GLY A 149 -7.79 -4.04 3.55
CA GLY A 149 -7.97 -3.77 4.98
C GLY A 149 -6.76 -4.25 5.78
N PHE A 150 -6.46 -3.61 6.91
CA PHE A 150 -5.29 -3.97 7.68
C PHE A 150 -5.60 -4.13 9.17
N TYR A 151 -5.44 -5.36 9.68
CA TYR A 151 -5.34 -5.59 11.11
C TYR A 151 -3.91 -5.35 11.56
N LEU A 152 -3.70 -4.21 12.20
CA LEU A 152 -2.46 -3.85 12.88
C LEU A 152 -2.65 -4.09 14.38
N GLN A 153 -1.78 -4.90 14.98
CA GLN A 153 -1.84 -5.21 16.41
C GLN A 153 -1.61 -3.98 17.30
N PRO A 154 -2.19 -3.95 18.53
CA PRO A 154 -2.05 -2.82 19.45
C PRO A 154 -0.61 -2.49 19.84
N ALA A 155 0.27 -3.50 19.96
CA ALA A 155 1.67 -3.31 20.36
C ALA A 155 2.49 -2.41 19.42
N VAL A 156 2.05 -2.22 18.16
CA VAL A 156 2.72 -1.39 17.16
C VAL A 156 1.81 -0.26 16.63
N GLY A 157 0.93 0.23 17.48
CA GLY A 157 0.10 1.41 17.20
C GLY A 157 -1.23 1.12 16.50
N GLY A 158 -1.62 -0.14 16.39
CA GLY A 158 -2.95 -0.55 15.96
C GLY A 158 -3.95 -0.65 17.10
N ARG A 159 -5.12 -1.22 16.82
CA ARG A 159 -6.15 -1.49 17.82
C ARG A 159 -6.96 -2.73 17.46
N ARG A 160 -7.67 -3.26 18.45
CA ARG A 160 -8.68 -4.29 18.22
C ARG A 160 -9.96 -3.64 17.70
N PHE A 161 -10.54 -4.24 16.69
CA PHE A 161 -11.83 -3.88 16.13
C PHE A 161 -12.85 -4.97 16.42
N SER A 162 -14.12 -4.59 16.51
CA SER A 162 -15.24 -5.52 16.69
C SER A 162 -15.46 -6.40 15.45
N PHE A 163 -16.21 -7.48 15.64
CA PHE A 163 -16.68 -8.29 14.51
C PHE A 163 -17.52 -7.47 13.53
N ASP A 164 -18.38 -6.60 14.05
CA ASP A 164 -19.27 -5.76 13.22
C ASP A 164 -18.48 -4.79 12.36
N TYR A 165 -17.37 -4.22 12.86
CA TYR A 165 -16.45 -3.42 12.05
C TYR A 165 -15.89 -4.23 10.89
N TRP A 166 -15.33 -5.42 11.17
CA TRP A 166 -14.72 -6.25 10.13
C TRP A 166 -15.75 -6.71 9.09
N LYS A 167 -16.94 -7.09 9.56
CA LYS A 167 -18.06 -7.43 8.69
C LYS A 167 -18.45 -6.25 7.80
N ALA A 168 -18.62 -5.06 8.37
CA ALA A 168 -19.04 -3.86 7.63
C ALA A 168 -18.05 -3.48 6.53
N ILE A 169 -16.73 -3.57 6.78
CA ILE A 169 -15.75 -3.27 5.72
C ILE A 169 -15.56 -4.43 4.73
N ALA A 170 -15.80 -5.68 5.15
CA ALA A 170 -15.76 -6.84 4.24
C ALA A 170 -16.96 -6.86 3.26
N ASP A 171 -18.08 -6.27 3.66
CA ASP A 171 -19.27 -6.15 2.81
C ASP A 171 -19.14 -5.01 1.75
N LEU A 172 -18.03 -4.27 1.72
CA LEU A 172 -17.77 -3.25 0.69
C LEU A 172 -17.18 -3.90 -0.56
N ASP A 173 -17.82 -3.71 -1.70
CA ASP A 173 -17.45 -4.35 -2.98
C ASP A 173 -15.98 -4.17 -3.37
N ASN A 174 -15.38 -3.04 -3.01
CA ASN A 174 -14.01 -2.70 -3.39
C ASN A 174 -12.98 -2.91 -2.26
N VAL A 175 -13.35 -3.62 -1.19
CA VAL A 175 -12.40 -4.17 -0.22
C VAL A 175 -12.03 -5.58 -0.66
N VAL A 176 -10.89 -5.71 -1.31
CA VAL A 176 -10.51 -6.91 -2.05
C VAL A 176 -9.69 -7.93 -1.25
N ALA A 177 -9.12 -7.51 -0.13
CA ALA A 177 -8.33 -8.39 0.74
C ALA A 177 -8.16 -7.78 2.14
N PHE A 178 -7.62 -8.59 3.07
CA PHE A 178 -7.21 -8.15 4.39
C PHE A 178 -5.79 -8.62 4.70
N LYS A 179 -4.95 -7.69 5.17
CA LYS A 179 -3.68 -8.03 5.77
C LYS A 179 -3.88 -8.24 7.28
N ALA A 180 -3.62 -9.44 7.76
CA ALA A 180 -3.60 -9.76 9.18
C ALA A 180 -2.14 -9.85 9.67
N ALA A 181 -1.80 -9.03 10.68
CA ALA A 181 -0.50 -9.06 11.35
C ALA A 181 -0.70 -9.27 12.87
N PRO A 182 -1.17 -10.46 13.28
CA PRO A 182 -1.27 -10.85 14.67
C PRO A 182 0.08 -11.36 15.17
N PHE A 183 0.41 -11.08 16.43
CA PHE A 183 1.49 -11.71 17.19
C PHE A 183 1.00 -12.05 18.57
#